data_c8dfe64abae7dda17f46a92042d76409
#
_entry.id   c8dfe64abae7dda17f46a92042d76409
#
_cell.length_a   1.000
_cell.length_b   1.000
_cell.length_c   1.000
_cell.angle_alpha   90.00
_cell.angle_beta   90.00
_cell.angle_gamma   90.00
#
_symmetry.space_group_name_H-M   'P 1'
#
loop_
_entity.id
_entity.type
_entity.pdbx_description
1 polymer ?
#
loop_
_entity_poly.entity_id
_entity_poly.type
_entity_poly.pdbx_seq_one_letter_code
_entity_poly.pdbx_strand_id
1 'polypeptide(L)'
;MITTSDPELADRISVLRDHGSRKKYQYDLLGMNSRLDSLQAAILMVKFRHLEAMAQARRRNADRYRQLFRQAGLEKSIVLPVQPEGLHHVYNQFVIRTPQRDQLREHLRNCGIPTEICYPFPLHLQPAFAGLGYRPGAFPESEEASRQVLALPVFPQMTEEQQKVVVDRIAEFVAGRT
;
A
#
# COMPACT_ATOMS: atom_id res chain seq x y z
N MET A 1 -11.02 5.43 -10.88
CA MET A 1 -12.43 5.46 -11.35
C MET A 1 -13.26 6.10 -10.26
N ILE A 2 -14.16 7.02 -10.62
CA ILE A 2 -15.14 7.63 -9.71
C ILE A 2 -16.50 7.09 -10.09
N THR A 3 -17.34 6.73 -9.13
CA THR A 3 -18.71 6.28 -9.30
C THR A 3 -19.65 7.11 -8.44
N THR A 4 -20.80 7.47 -8.96
CA THR A 4 -21.83 8.22 -8.23
C THR A 4 -23.22 7.88 -8.80
N SER A 5 -24.24 7.96 -7.95
CA SER A 5 -25.64 7.87 -8.35
C SER A 5 -26.28 9.24 -8.64
N ASP A 6 -25.53 10.33 -8.39
CA ASP A 6 -25.97 11.70 -8.67
C ASP A 6 -25.59 12.07 -10.11
N PRO A 7 -26.57 12.32 -10.99
CA PRO A 7 -26.34 12.66 -12.39
C PRO A 7 -25.67 14.04 -12.58
N GLU A 8 -25.95 15.01 -11.72
CA GLU A 8 -25.34 16.36 -11.82
C GLU A 8 -23.87 16.28 -11.45
N LEU A 9 -23.53 15.52 -10.40
CA LEU A 9 -22.15 15.28 -10.01
C LEU A 9 -21.39 14.50 -11.08
N ALA A 10 -22.00 13.49 -11.69
CA ALA A 10 -21.41 12.71 -12.79
C ALA A 10 -21.06 13.62 -13.99
N ASP A 11 -21.99 14.49 -14.38
CA ASP A 11 -21.78 15.44 -15.44
C ASP A 11 -20.65 16.43 -15.11
N ARG A 12 -20.69 17.02 -13.93
CA ARG A 12 -19.63 17.95 -13.47
C ARG A 12 -18.24 17.32 -13.44
N ILE A 13 -18.13 16.07 -12.97
CA ILE A 13 -16.86 15.32 -12.98
C ILE A 13 -16.40 15.09 -14.42
N SER A 14 -17.31 14.77 -15.34
CA SER A 14 -17.00 14.54 -16.76
C SER A 14 -16.46 15.80 -17.43
N VAL A 15 -17.03 16.96 -17.11
CA VAL A 15 -16.56 18.27 -17.60
C VAL A 15 -15.18 18.61 -17.03
N LEU A 16 -15.00 18.47 -15.72
CA LEU A 16 -13.72 18.73 -15.05
C LEU A 16 -12.58 17.82 -15.59
N ARG A 17 -12.88 16.55 -15.85
CA ARG A 17 -11.94 15.57 -16.40
C ARG A 17 -11.40 15.95 -17.77
N ASP A 18 -12.18 16.68 -18.56
CA ASP A 18 -11.86 17.09 -19.93
C ASP A 18 -11.68 18.61 -20.05
N HIS A 19 -10.72 19.12 -19.29
CA HIS A 19 -10.33 20.54 -19.28
C HIS A 19 -11.42 21.55 -18.89
N GLY A 20 -12.53 21.11 -18.29
CA GLY A 20 -13.68 21.97 -18.01
C GLY A 20 -14.57 22.25 -19.21
N SER A 21 -14.52 21.40 -20.24
CA SER A 21 -15.17 21.60 -21.53
C SER A 21 -16.35 20.64 -21.73
N ARG A 22 -17.48 21.16 -22.18
CA ARG A 22 -18.60 20.39 -22.72
C ARG A 22 -18.59 20.33 -24.24
N LYS A 23 -18.00 21.32 -24.87
CA LYS A 23 -17.87 21.43 -26.32
C LYS A 23 -16.45 21.81 -26.66
N LYS A 24 -15.91 21.15 -27.68
CA LYS A 24 -14.54 21.37 -28.16
C LYS A 24 -14.22 22.88 -28.29
N TYR A 25 -13.13 23.31 -27.66
CA TYR A 25 -12.65 24.67 -27.60
C TYR A 25 -13.52 25.68 -26.80
N GLN A 26 -14.51 25.21 -26.05
CA GLN A 26 -15.30 26.01 -25.13
C GLN A 26 -15.13 25.48 -23.71
N TYR A 27 -14.69 26.31 -22.78
CA TYR A 27 -14.33 25.91 -21.42
C TYR A 27 -15.25 26.63 -20.43
N ASP A 28 -16.14 25.87 -19.80
CA ASP A 28 -17.14 26.39 -18.86
C ASP A 28 -16.58 26.46 -17.43
N LEU A 29 -15.57 25.63 -17.12
CA LEU A 29 -14.94 25.51 -15.79
C LEU A 29 -13.42 25.42 -15.94
N LEU A 30 -12.70 25.73 -14.86
CA LEU A 30 -11.29 25.35 -14.74
C LEU A 30 -11.21 23.84 -14.49
N GLY A 31 -10.72 23.10 -15.45
CA GLY A 31 -10.63 21.65 -15.40
C GLY A 31 -9.19 21.14 -15.57
N MET A 32 -9.05 19.83 -15.70
CA MET A 32 -7.76 19.16 -15.88
C MET A 32 -7.84 18.11 -16.98
N ASN A 33 -6.71 17.63 -17.46
CA ASN A 33 -6.67 16.42 -18.26
C ASN A 33 -6.60 15.21 -17.32
N SER A 34 -7.74 14.56 -17.11
CA SER A 34 -7.85 13.34 -16.29
C SER A 34 -8.61 12.24 -17.06
N ARG A 35 -8.33 12.14 -18.36
CA ARG A 35 -8.87 11.11 -19.26
C ARG A 35 -8.04 9.84 -19.15
N LEU A 36 -8.66 8.70 -19.46
CA LEU A 36 -7.97 7.44 -19.66
C LEU A 36 -7.55 7.35 -21.14
N ASP A 37 -6.25 7.30 -21.38
CA ASP A 37 -5.71 7.12 -22.73
C ASP A 37 -6.07 5.76 -23.30
N SER A 38 -6.32 5.69 -24.62
CA SER A 38 -6.75 4.45 -25.27
C SER A 38 -5.70 3.35 -25.18
N LEU A 39 -4.40 3.69 -25.23
CA LEU A 39 -3.31 2.74 -25.06
C LEU A 39 -3.28 2.19 -23.64
N GLN A 40 -3.44 3.06 -22.62
CA GLN A 40 -3.57 2.64 -21.24
C GLN A 40 -4.79 1.75 -21.01
N ALA A 41 -5.92 2.09 -21.60
CA ALA A 41 -7.14 1.28 -21.53
C ALA A 41 -6.92 -0.11 -22.12
N ALA A 42 -6.27 -0.22 -23.28
CA ALA A 42 -5.96 -1.50 -23.93
C ALA A 42 -5.05 -2.37 -23.05
N ILE A 43 -4.01 -1.79 -22.45
CA ILE A 43 -3.11 -2.49 -21.51
C ILE A 43 -3.90 -2.97 -20.28
N LEU A 44 -4.74 -2.12 -19.71
CA LEU A 44 -5.56 -2.48 -18.54
C LEU A 44 -6.56 -3.59 -18.85
N MET A 45 -7.16 -3.61 -20.05
CA MET A 45 -8.06 -4.69 -20.46
C MET A 45 -7.35 -6.05 -20.49
N VAL A 46 -6.12 -6.11 -20.96
CA VAL A 46 -5.31 -7.34 -20.92
C VAL A 46 -5.03 -7.76 -19.49
N LYS A 47 -4.55 -6.83 -18.64
CA LYS A 47 -4.24 -7.10 -17.22
C LYS A 47 -5.46 -7.50 -16.40
N PHE A 48 -6.61 -6.93 -16.69
CA PHE A 48 -7.85 -7.19 -15.97
C PHE A 48 -8.26 -8.66 -16.01
N ARG A 49 -8.00 -9.36 -17.12
CA ARG A 49 -8.27 -10.80 -17.25
C ARG A 49 -7.52 -11.66 -16.24
N HIS A 50 -6.41 -11.15 -15.70
CA HIS A 50 -5.54 -11.84 -14.74
C HIS A 50 -5.70 -11.32 -13.31
N LEU A 51 -6.56 -10.32 -13.07
CA LEU A 51 -6.64 -9.61 -11.79
C LEU A 51 -6.94 -10.54 -10.62
N GLU A 52 -7.93 -11.43 -10.77
CA GLU A 52 -8.32 -12.35 -9.70
C GLU A 52 -7.21 -13.37 -9.40
N ALA A 53 -6.60 -13.95 -10.43
CA ALA A 53 -5.47 -14.88 -10.26
C ALA A 53 -4.27 -14.21 -9.55
N MET A 54 -3.99 -12.94 -9.89
CA MET A 54 -2.94 -12.16 -9.22
C MET A 54 -3.30 -11.86 -7.75
N ALA A 55 -4.55 -11.52 -7.45
CA ALA A 55 -5.01 -11.28 -6.09
C ALA A 55 -4.93 -12.55 -5.23
N GLN A 56 -5.33 -13.70 -5.78
CA GLN A 56 -5.20 -15.00 -5.12
C GLN A 56 -3.74 -15.39 -4.86
N ALA A 57 -2.84 -15.13 -5.82
CA ALA A 57 -1.41 -15.39 -5.65
C ALA A 57 -0.82 -14.52 -4.51
N ARG A 58 -1.17 -13.24 -4.42
CA ARG A 58 -0.76 -12.36 -3.30
C ARG A 58 -1.30 -12.85 -1.96
N ARG A 59 -2.55 -13.34 -1.90
CA ARG A 59 -3.12 -13.94 -0.67
C ARG A 59 -2.33 -15.17 -0.24
N ARG A 60 -2.04 -16.11 -1.16
CA ARG A 60 -1.18 -17.28 -0.85
C ARG A 60 0.19 -16.85 -0.32
N ASN A 61 0.80 -15.85 -0.92
CA ASN A 61 2.09 -15.34 -0.45
C ASN A 61 1.98 -14.70 0.95
N ALA A 62 0.90 -14.00 1.26
CA ALA A 62 0.66 -13.43 2.59
C ALA A 62 0.47 -14.54 3.64
N ASP A 63 -0.25 -15.60 3.32
CA ASP A 63 -0.45 -16.75 4.22
C ASP A 63 0.88 -17.50 4.46
N ARG A 64 1.68 -17.65 3.41
CA ARG A 64 3.03 -18.24 3.53
C ARG A 64 3.94 -17.37 4.42
N TYR A 65 3.93 -16.06 4.28
CA TYR A 65 4.65 -15.17 5.19
C TYR A 65 4.23 -15.41 6.64
N ARG A 66 2.94 -15.48 6.95
CA ARG A 66 2.46 -15.78 8.32
C ARG A 66 3.02 -17.09 8.85
N GLN A 67 3.04 -18.14 8.02
CA GLN A 67 3.60 -19.45 8.40
C GLN A 67 5.10 -19.36 8.68
N LEU A 68 5.86 -18.71 7.80
CA LEU A 68 7.31 -18.53 7.96
C LEU A 68 7.65 -17.71 9.21
N PHE A 69 6.95 -16.60 9.45
CA PHE A 69 7.14 -15.80 10.67
C PHE A 69 6.85 -16.58 11.95
N ARG A 70 5.80 -17.41 11.94
CA ARG A 70 5.47 -18.30 13.06
C ARG A 70 6.56 -19.36 13.28
N GLN A 71 7.00 -20.01 12.22
CA GLN A 71 8.07 -21.01 12.28
C GLN A 71 9.39 -20.43 12.78
N ALA A 72 9.70 -19.20 12.43
CA ALA A 72 10.87 -18.47 12.90
C ALA A 72 10.71 -17.88 14.33
N GLY A 73 9.55 -18.03 14.98
CA GLY A 73 9.32 -17.52 16.34
C GLY A 73 9.29 -15.99 16.45
N LEU A 74 9.01 -15.28 15.36
CA LEU A 74 9.12 -13.80 15.28
C LEU A 74 7.88 -13.06 15.76
N GLU A 75 6.80 -13.75 16.14
CA GLU A 75 5.50 -13.14 16.47
C GLU A 75 5.54 -12.20 17.70
N LYS A 76 6.56 -12.32 18.55
CA LYS A 76 6.76 -11.42 19.71
C LYS A 76 7.46 -10.11 19.34
N SER A 77 8.25 -10.11 18.27
CA SER A 77 9.07 -8.98 17.85
C SER A 77 8.50 -8.21 16.66
N ILE A 78 7.67 -8.89 15.86
CA ILE A 78 7.11 -8.37 14.61
C ILE A 78 5.59 -8.59 14.62
N VAL A 79 4.83 -7.51 14.48
CA VAL A 79 3.37 -7.57 14.33
C VAL A 79 3.02 -7.69 12.85
N LEU A 80 2.29 -8.74 12.49
CA LEU A 80 1.84 -9.00 11.13
C LEU A 80 0.48 -8.35 10.85
N PRO A 81 0.15 -8.08 9.57
CA PRO A 81 -1.17 -7.54 9.21
C PRO A 81 -2.27 -8.54 9.53
N VAL A 82 -3.33 -8.06 10.18
CA VAL A 82 -4.51 -8.85 10.52
C VAL A 82 -5.49 -8.80 9.35
N GLN A 83 -6.09 -9.95 9.04
CA GLN A 83 -7.23 -10.04 8.14
C GLN A 83 -8.46 -10.40 8.97
N PRO A 84 -9.43 -9.49 9.15
CA PRO A 84 -10.67 -9.80 9.83
C PRO A 84 -11.45 -10.88 9.09
N GLU A 85 -12.20 -11.70 9.83
CA GLU A 85 -13.05 -12.74 9.28
C GLU A 85 -14.11 -12.14 8.34
N GLY A 86 -14.41 -12.83 7.26
CA GLY A 86 -15.39 -12.39 6.25
C GLY A 86 -14.88 -11.30 5.29
N LEU A 87 -13.66 -10.78 5.47
CA LEU A 87 -13.09 -9.77 4.58
C LEU A 87 -12.05 -10.38 3.63
N HIS A 88 -12.05 -9.90 2.38
CA HIS A 88 -11.06 -10.27 1.37
C HIS A 88 -9.97 -9.19 1.25
N HIS A 89 -8.79 -9.46 1.80
CA HIS A 89 -7.63 -8.61 1.64
C HIS A 89 -6.82 -9.05 0.41
N VAL A 90 -6.50 -8.12 -0.50
CA VAL A 90 -5.77 -8.42 -1.75
C VAL A 90 -4.25 -8.33 -1.60
N TYR A 91 -3.75 -7.89 -0.44
CA TYR A 91 -2.32 -7.72 -0.13
C TYR A 91 -1.55 -7.02 -1.26
N ASN A 92 -2.05 -5.84 -1.66
CA ASN A 92 -1.26 -4.95 -2.51
C ASN A 92 0.09 -4.64 -1.86
N GLN A 93 0.09 -4.55 -0.53
CA GLN A 93 1.26 -4.45 0.33
C GLN A 93 1.13 -5.46 1.49
N PHE A 94 2.25 -6.00 1.97
CA PHE A 94 2.34 -6.79 3.19
C PHE A 94 3.12 -5.98 4.21
N VAL A 95 2.40 -5.28 5.09
CA VAL A 95 2.97 -4.31 6.03
C VAL A 95 3.11 -4.93 7.41
N ILE A 96 4.33 -5.02 7.89
CA ILE A 96 4.66 -5.42 9.27
C ILE A 96 4.85 -4.19 10.16
N ARG A 97 4.78 -4.39 11.48
CA ARG A 97 5.12 -3.35 12.47
C ARG A 97 6.23 -3.85 13.41
N THR A 98 7.21 -2.98 13.67
CA THR A 98 8.25 -3.19 14.67
C THR A 98 8.73 -1.84 15.21
N PRO A 99 9.01 -1.70 16.50
CA PRO A 99 9.61 -0.48 17.07
C PRO A 99 10.96 -0.13 16.45
N GLN A 100 11.64 -1.12 15.87
CA GLN A 100 12.97 -0.99 15.29
C GLN A 100 12.94 -0.89 13.76
N ARG A 101 11.87 -0.29 13.20
CA ARG A 101 11.59 -0.22 11.78
C ARG A 101 12.79 0.27 10.95
N ASP A 102 13.46 1.34 11.37
CA ASP A 102 14.52 1.97 10.58
C ASP A 102 15.79 1.09 10.55
N GLN A 103 16.14 0.47 11.68
CA GLN A 103 17.28 -0.44 11.74
C GLN A 103 17.01 -1.72 10.94
N LEU A 104 15.80 -2.29 11.03
CA LEU A 104 15.40 -3.44 10.23
C LEU A 104 15.43 -3.12 8.74
N ARG A 105 14.93 -1.95 8.35
CA ARG A 105 14.98 -1.48 6.97
C ARG A 105 16.40 -1.41 6.44
N GLU A 106 17.32 -0.84 7.23
CA GLU A 106 18.73 -0.73 6.85
C GLU A 106 19.39 -2.11 6.72
N HIS A 107 19.13 -3.02 7.67
CA HIS A 107 19.61 -4.39 7.60
C HIS A 107 19.14 -5.10 6.33
N LEU A 108 17.84 -5.05 6.01
CA LEU A 108 17.26 -5.65 4.82
C LEU A 108 17.83 -5.03 3.54
N ARG A 109 18.02 -3.71 3.51
CA ARG A 109 18.66 -3.01 2.39
C ARG A 109 20.07 -3.54 2.13
N ASN A 110 20.87 -3.74 3.18
CA ASN A 110 22.22 -4.26 3.08
C ASN A 110 22.26 -5.72 2.62
N CYS A 111 21.17 -6.47 2.84
CA CYS A 111 20.95 -7.81 2.31
C CYS A 111 20.36 -7.83 0.90
N GLY A 112 20.17 -6.67 0.25
CA GLY A 112 19.58 -6.57 -1.08
C GLY A 112 18.07 -6.78 -1.14
N ILE A 113 17.36 -6.71 0.00
CA ILE A 113 15.90 -6.87 0.08
C ILE A 113 15.24 -5.50 0.08
N PRO A 114 14.48 -5.15 -0.98
CA PRO A 114 13.76 -3.88 -1.05
C PRO A 114 12.59 -3.85 -0.07
N THR A 115 12.45 -2.75 0.65
CA THR A 115 11.32 -2.50 1.56
C THR A 115 10.83 -1.07 1.40
N GLU A 116 9.57 -0.79 1.75
CA GLU A 116 8.97 0.53 1.58
C GLU A 116 8.30 1.02 2.86
N ILE A 117 8.37 2.34 3.10
CA ILE A 117 7.61 3.01 4.16
C ILE A 117 6.54 3.87 3.48
N CYS A 118 5.32 3.36 3.42
CA CYS A 118 4.26 3.97 2.64
C CYS A 118 3.82 5.34 3.19
N TYR A 119 3.85 5.52 4.51
CA TYR A 119 3.43 6.76 5.18
C TYR A 119 4.41 7.09 6.32
N PRO A 120 5.58 7.70 6.01
CA PRO A 120 6.58 8.03 7.03
C PRO A 120 6.13 9.13 7.99
N PHE A 121 5.11 9.92 7.60
CA PHE A 121 4.53 10.97 8.41
C PHE A 121 3.00 10.82 8.45
N PRO A 122 2.35 11.00 9.61
CA PRO A 122 0.90 10.99 9.73
C PRO A 122 0.27 12.12 8.90
N LEU A 123 -0.85 11.86 8.25
CA LEU A 123 -1.49 12.85 7.36
C LEU A 123 -1.85 14.16 8.07
N HIS A 124 -2.36 14.10 9.31
CA HIS A 124 -2.75 15.28 10.07
C HIS A 124 -1.59 16.19 10.46
N LEU A 125 -0.33 15.69 10.40
CA LEU A 125 0.88 16.47 10.64
C LEU A 125 1.56 16.96 9.35
N GLN A 126 0.98 16.67 8.19
CA GLN A 126 1.49 17.17 6.92
C GLN A 126 1.21 18.68 6.78
N PRO A 127 2.15 19.47 6.21
CA PRO A 127 1.95 20.90 6.02
C PRO A 127 0.65 21.27 5.28
N ALA A 128 0.25 20.43 4.31
CA ALA A 128 -0.99 20.61 3.55
C ALA A 128 -2.26 20.60 4.42
N PHE A 129 -2.22 19.98 5.60
CA PHE A 129 -3.34 19.87 6.55
C PHE A 129 -3.18 20.74 7.79
N ALA A 130 -2.16 21.61 7.85
CA ALA A 130 -1.91 22.48 9.00
C ALA A 130 -3.12 23.39 9.34
N GLY A 131 -3.90 23.78 8.32
CA GLY A 131 -5.12 24.59 8.50
C GLY A 131 -6.24 23.88 9.27
N LEU A 132 -6.18 22.56 9.46
CA LEU A 132 -7.14 21.80 10.29
C LEU A 132 -6.87 21.91 11.80
N GLY A 133 -5.72 22.48 12.21
CA GLY A 133 -5.40 22.76 13.61
C GLY A 133 -4.98 21.55 14.45
N TYR A 134 -4.81 20.37 13.87
CA TYR A 134 -4.33 19.19 14.57
C TYR A 134 -2.87 19.35 15.01
N ARG A 135 -2.55 18.76 16.17
CA ARG A 135 -1.21 18.80 16.77
C ARG A 135 -0.70 17.38 17.01
N PRO A 136 0.61 17.20 17.22
CA PRO A 136 1.17 15.92 17.71
C PRO A 136 0.40 15.42 18.93
N GLY A 137 0.08 14.13 18.96
CA GLY A 137 -0.74 13.48 19.98
C GLY A 137 -2.24 13.45 19.67
N ALA A 138 -2.72 14.13 18.62
CA ALA A 138 -4.15 14.11 18.26
C ALA A 138 -4.63 12.74 17.75
N PHE A 139 -3.74 11.98 17.10
CA PHE A 139 -4.03 10.62 16.59
C PHE A 139 -2.86 9.68 16.91
N PRO A 140 -2.72 9.24 18.18
CA PRO A 140 -1.55 8.51 18.66
C PRO A 140 -1.30 7.20 17.89
N GLU A 141 -2.34 6.45 17.54
CA GLU A 141 -2.22 5.21 16.76
C GLU A 141 -1.65 5.45 15.35
N SER A 142 -2.08 6.53 14.68
CA SER A 142 -1.54 6.90 13.37
C SER A 142 -0.09 7.36 13.47
N GLU A 143 0.24 8.10 14.51
CA GLU A 143 1.59 8.60 14.76
C GLU A 143 2.55 7.45 15.10
N GLU A 144 2.11 6.50 15.91
CA GLU A 144 2.89 5.31 16.24
C GLU A 144 3.06 4.40 15.02
N ALA A 145 1.99 4.15 14.26
CA ALA A 145 2.07 3.36 13.04
C ALA A 145 3.08 3.95 12.05
N SER A 146 3.10 5.26 11.84
CA SER A 146 4.05 5.91 10.92
C SER A 146 5.52 5.68 11.29
N ARG A 147 5.82 5.46 12.58
CA ARG A 147 7.16 5.14 13.07
C ARG A 147 7.54 3.66 12.94
N GLN A 148 6.55 2.77 12.90
CA GLN A 148 6.76 1.32 13.05
C GLN A 148 6.52 0.50 11.78
N VAL A 149 5.73 1.01 10.83
CA VAL A 149 5.32 0.23 9.65
C VAL A 149 6.44 0.07 8.63
N LEU A 150 6.55 -1.14 8.06
CA LEU A 150 7.47 -1.47 6.98
C LEU A 150 6.78 -2.46 6.03
N ALA A 151 6.68 -2.13 4.76
CA ALA A 151 6.16 -3.00 3.73
C ALA A 151 7.26 -3.94 3.23
N LEU A 152 7.02 -5.24 3.32
CA LEU A 152 7.86 -6.29 2.77
C LEU A 152 7.51 -6.55 1.30
N PRO A 153 8.44 -7.11 0.50
CA PRO A 153 8.15 -7.51 -0.86
C PRO A 153 6.98 -8.47 -0.92
N VAL A 154 5.98 -8.17 -1.75
CA VAL A 154 4.87 -9.08 -2.05
C VAL A 154 4.38 -8.82 -3.48
N PHE A 155 4.46 -9.85 -4.34
CA PHE A 155 3.98 -9.78 -5.72
C PHE A 155 3.52 -11.18 -6.16
N PRO A 156 2.64 -11.29 -7.18
CA PRO A 156 2.01 -12.57 -7.53
C PRO A 156 2.98 -13.71 -7.84
N GLN A 157 4.12 -13.41 -8.47
CA GLN A 157 5.12 -14.40 -8.93
C GLN A 157 6.22 -14.67 -7.89
N MET A 158 6.10 -14.14 -6.67
CA MET A 158 7.10 -14.34 -5.62
C MET A 158 7.20 -15.81 -5.22
N THR A 159 8.43 -16.36 -5.24
CA THR A 159 8.68 -17.77 -4.90
C THR A 159 8.75 -18.00 -3.39
N GLU A 160 8.69 -19.28 -2.98
CA GLU A 160 8.85 -19.68 -1.58
C GLU A 160 10.23 -19.36 -1.04
N GLU A 161 11.25 -19.62 -1.86
CA GLU A 161 12.65 -19.34 -1.54
C GLU A 161 12.88 -17.84 -1.31
N GLN A 162 12.32 -16.99 -2.16
CA GLN A 162 12.42 -15.54 -1.98
C GLN A 162 11.79 -15.10 -0.66
N GLN A 163 10.60 -15.63 -0.32
CA GLN A 163 9.94 -15.31 0.95
C GLN A 163 10.74 -15.84 2.15
N LYS A 164 11.28 -17.05 2.04
CA LYS A 164 12.13 -17.62 3.09
C LYS A 164 13.36 -16.75 3.34
N VAL A 165 14.05 -16.32 2.30
CA VAL A 165 15.21 -15.41 2.44
C VAL A 165 14.81 -14.13 3.18
N VAL A 166 13.67 -13.51 2.86
CA VAL A 166 13.20 -12.30 3.56
C VAL A 166 13.03 -12.58 5.06
N VAL A 167 12.36 -13.68 5.41
CA VAL A 167 12.09 -14.00 6.82
C VAL A 167 13.36 -14.41 7.56
N ASP A 168 14.27 -15.17 6.93
CA ASP A 168 15.56 -15.54 7.51
C ASP A 168 16.39 -14.29 7.86
N ARG A 169 16.46 -13.28 6.98
CA ARG A 169 17.17 -12.02 7.27
C ARG A 169 16.52 -11.21 8.38
N ILE A 170 15.21 -11.24 8.50
CA ILE A 170 14.51 -10.64 9.64
C ILE A 170 14.83 -11.40 10.94
N ALA A 171 14.88 -12.72 10.90
CA ALA A 171 15.22 -13.55 12.04
C ALA A 171 16.66 -13.30 12.53
N GLU A 172 17.63 -13.19 11.61
CA GLU A 172 19.02 -12.82 11.91
C GLU A 172 19.10 -11.46 12.61
N PHE A 173 18.36 -10.46 12.11
CA PHE A 173 18.30 -9.14 12.71
C PHE A 173 17.75 -9.17 14.14
N VAL A 174 16.70 -9.96 14.39
CA VAL A 174 16.10 -10.09 15.72
C VAL A 174 17.01 -10.87 16.66
N ALA A 175 17.64 -11.98 16.21
CA ALA A 175 18.53 -12.80 17.00
C ALA A 175 19.86 -12.11 17.35
N GLY A 176 20.43 -11.31 16.47
CA GLY A 176 21.68 -10.58 16.71
C GLY A 176 21.60 -9.49 17.78
N ARG A 177 20.47 -9.39 18.51
CA ARG A 177 20.18 -8.41 19.56
C ARG A 177 19.84 -9.04 20.92
N THR A 178 19.83 -10.37 20.99
CA THR A 178 19.71 -11.10 22.24
C THR A 178 21.09 -11.31 22.85
#